data_b97c649604e9376bd0b28e6c2f997da7
#
_entry.id   b97c649604e9376bd0b28e6c2f997da7
#
_cell.length_a   1.000
_cell.length_b   1.000
_cell.length_c   1.000
_cell.angle_alpha   90.00
_cell.angle_beta   90.00
_cell.angle_gamma   90.00
#
_symmetry.space_group_name_H-M   'P 1'
#
loop_
_entity.id
_entity.type
_entity.pdbx_description
1 polymer ?
#
loop_
_entity_poly.entity_id
_entity_poly.type
_entity_poly.pdbx_seq_one_letter_code
_entity_poly.pdbx_strand_id
1 'polypeptide(L)'
;IGLAEYQFYLSEDRVYKFSNSASLTYNIAKVDYNFDDISIDATMVGVPSKGKQIMSTSNIAIGNSDVDIQIPTSSKKQENTFVVIIANKNYDEAPNVDYAFNDGYIFKEYCIKTLGIPSANIRFKEDATFNNIREAVNWIRDIANNKLYKNTARFIFYYSGHGVPNELTRSMYLLPKDGVAANIANTGYKISDLYDALAETAAESLVLLDACFSGFTKSGSALASTKGVVKLTSGTPRGNTVVFSASSSNEVAHQYDEKSHGLFTYYLLKKLQETQGEITLGELFTYVEKQVVRTSLTVVRKSQTPSVAAGIDAQAWKERKL
;
A
#
# COMPACT_ATOMS: atom_id res chain seq x y z
N ILE A 1 -44.28 -9.42 7.42
CA ILE A 1 -43.22 -8.56 7.94
C ILE A 1 -42.19 -8.46 6.83
N GLY A 2 -42.18 -7.33 6.13
CA GLY A 2 -41.35 -7.11 4.96
C GLY A 2 -39.89 -6.95 5.36
N LEU A 3 -39.00 -7.54 4.52
CA LEU A 3 -37.54 -7.41 4.62
C LEU A 3 -37.14 -6.03 4.13
N ALA A 4 -36.31 -5.35 4.89
CA ALA A 4 -35.68 -4.11 4.47
C ALA A 4 -34.45 -4.42 3.58
N GLU A 5 -34.39 -3.80 2.43
CA GLU A 5 -33.25 -3.89 1.51
C GLU A 5 -32.46 -2.58 1.57
N TYR A 6 -31.17 -2.67 1.88
CA TYR A 6 -30.29 -1.51 1.98
C TYR A 6 -29.24 -1.56 0.88
N GLN A 7 -29.12 -0.50 0.09
CA GLN A 7 -28.05 -0.31 -0.86
C GLN A 7 -27.28 0.96 -0.53
N PHE A 8 -25.97 0.84 -0.29
CA PHE A 8 -25.09 1.98 -0.07
C PHE A 8 -24.18 2.16 -1.29
N TYR A 9 -24.18 3.37 -1.83
CA TYR A 9 -23.22 3.77 -2.85
C TYR A 9 -22.53 5.04 -2.38
N LEU A 10 -21.21 4.99 -2.20
CA LEU A 10 -20.40 6.16 -1.86
C LEU A 10 -19.91 6.86 -3.13
N SER A 11 -20.63 7.88 -3.57
CA SER A 11 -20.13 8.90 -4.51
C SER A 11 -20.93 10.19 -4.33
N GLU A 12 -20.28 11.31 -4.60
CA GLU A 12 -20.76 12.67 -4.26
C GLU A 12 -22.11 13.10 -4.85
N ASP A 13 -22.75 12.30 -5.71
CA ASP A 13 -24.00 12.64 -6.41
C ASP A 13 -25.08 11.56 -6.30
N ARG A 14 -25.15 10.77 -5.23
CA ARG A 14 -26.10 9.64 -5.15
C ARG A 14 -27.11 9.73 -4.03
N VAL A 15 -28.33 9.32 -4.39
CA VAL A 15 -29.49 9.19 -3.50
C VAL A 15 -29.42 7.86 -2.77
N TYR A 16 -29.49 7.89 -1.45
CA TYR A 16 -29.62 6.68 -0.62
C TYR A 16 -31.09 6.33 -0.46
N LYS A 17 -31.44 5.12 -0.84
CA LYS A 17 -32.80 4.60 -0.62
C LYS A 17 -32.78 3.61 0.50
N PHE A 18 -33.48 3.93 1.57
CA PHE A 18 -33.86 2.94 2.57
C PHE A 18 -35.29 2.53 2.25
N SER A 19 -35.53 1.26 2.00
CA SER A 19 -36.87 0.75 1.95
C SER A 19 -37.06 -0.28 3.07
N ASN A 20 -37.88 0.07 4.02
CA ASN A 20 -38.54 -0.91 4.83
C ASN A 20 -39.97 -1.07 4.28
N SER A 21 -40.81 -1.82 4.92
CA SER A 21 -42.25 -1.94 4.56
C SER A 21 -42.99 -0.60 4.46
N ALA A 22 -42.40 0.52 4.80
CA ALA A 22 -42.90 1.88 4.75
C ALA A 22 -42.17 2.82 3.78
N SER A 23 -41.19 2.35 2.99
CA SER A 23 -40.50 3.10 1.92
C SER A 23 -40.02 4.50 2.29
N LEU A 24 -39.07 4.63 3.18
CA LEU A 24 -38.45 5.93 3.46
C LEU A 24 -37.36 6.22 2.45
N THR A 25 -37.48 7.30 1.69
CA THR A 25 -36.48 7.78 0.74
C THR A 25 -35.86 9.07 1.25
N TYR A 26 -34.56 9.09 1.49
CA TYR A 26 -33.81 10.29 1.85
C TYR A 26 -32.96 10.76 0.68
N ASN A 27 -33.12 12.03 0.30
CA ASN A 27 -32.21 12.71 -0.59
C ASN A 27 -31.14 13.39 0.25
N ILE A 28 -29.93 12.90 0.18
CA ILE A 28 -28.79 13.55 0.83
C ILE A 28 -28.01 14.30 -0.26
N ALA A 29 -28.42 15.53 -0.51
CA ALA A 29 -27.64 16.44 -1.33
C ALA A 29 -26.72 17.22 -0.40
N LYS A 30 -25.42 17.01 -0.51
CA LYS A 30 -24.33 17.73 0.18
C LYS A 30 -24.47 17.71 1.72
N VAL A 31 -23.84 16.73 2.33
CA VAL A 31 -23.52 16.76 3.76
C VAL A 31 -22.04 16.46 3.90
N ASP A 32 -21.30 17.32 4.58
CA ASP A 32 -19.97 17.02 5.06
C ASP A 32 -20.11 15.89 6.09
N TYR A 33 -19.64 14.70 5.73
CA TYR A 33 -19.77 13.54 6.60
C TYR A 33 -18.74 13.58 7.72
N ASN A 34 -19.22 13.74 8.92
CA ASN A 34 -18.50 13.31 10.11
C ASN A 34 -18.96 11.89 10.43
N PHE A 35 -18.12 10.88 10.19
CA PHE A 35 -18.43 9.47 10.42
C PHE A 35 -18.67 9.12 11.90
N ASP A 36 -18.36 10.02 12.81
CA ASP A 36 -18.49 9.81 14.26
C ASP A 36 -19.96 9.88 14.74
N ASP A 37 -20.90 10.34 13.91
CA ASP A 37 -22.31 10.52 14.27
C ASP A 37 -23.25 9.41 13.75
N ILE A 38 -22.73 8.38 13.09
CA ILE A 38 -23.54 7.26 12.59
C ILE A 38 -23.45 6.09 13.58
N SER A 39 -24.32 6.06 14.55
CA SER A 39 -24.57 4.84 15.33
C SER A 39 -25.50 3.91 14.54
N ILE A 40 -24.96 2.82 14.01
CA ILE A 40 -25.77 1.74 13.44
C ILE A 40 -26.12 0.80 14.58
N ASP A 41 -27.39 0.77 14.97
CA ASP A 41 -27.87 -0.22 15.93
C ASP A 41 -27.83 -1.62 15.29
N ALA A 42 -26.91 -2.46 15.77
CA ALA A 42 -26.61 -3.79 15.25
C ALA A 42 -27.68 -4.86 15.59
N THR A 43 -28.82 -4.47 16.14
CA THR A 43 -29.87 -5.42 16.61
C THR A 43 -30.83 -5.89 15.52
N MET A 44 -30.69 -5.44 14.27
CA MET A 44 -31.55 -5.94 13.19
C MET A 44 -30.91 -7.12 12.46
N VAL A 45 -31.09 -8.31 12.97
CA VAL A 45 -30.74 -9.57 12.29
C VAL A 45 -31.80 -9.91 11.25
N GLY A 46 -31.54 -9.59 9.99
CA GLY A 46 -32.34 -10.06 8.86
C GLY A 46 -31.88 -11.45 8.41
N VAL A 47 -32.82 -12.38 8.22
CA VAL A 47 -32.53 -13.69 7.65
C VAL A 47 -32.22 -13.53 6.14
N PRO A 48 -31.12 -14.04 5.61
CA PRO A 48 -30.75 -13.84 4.22
C PRO A 48 -31.67 -14.63 3.27
N SER A 49 -32.33 -13.95 2.36
CA SER A 49 -32.89 -14.58 1.17
C SER A 49 -31.77 -14.92 0.18
N LYS A 50 -31.92 -16.04 -0.54
CA LYS A 50 -30.97 -16.51 -1.58
C LYS A 50 -30.83 -15.48 -2.71
N GLY A 51 -29.94 -14.56 -2.57
CA GLY A 51 -29.54 -13.61 -3.59
C GLY A 51 -28.05 -13.34 -3.45
N LYS A 52 -27.34 -13.17 -4.54
CA LYS A 52 -25.92 -12.88 -4.66
C LYS A 52 -25.32 -12.29 -3.38
N GLN A 53 -24.32 -12.94 -2.80
CA GLN A 53 -23.51 -12.32 -1.76
C GLN A 53 -23.01 -10.99 -2.28
N ILE A 54 -23.65 -9.92 -1.80
CA ILE A 54 -23.05 -8.60 -1.85
C ILE A 54 -21.86 -8.74 -0.90
N MET A 55 -20.66 -8.52 -1.41
CA MET A 55 -19.48 -8.43 -0.56
C MET A 55 -19.86 -7.53 0.61
N SER A 56 -19.94 -8.11 1.80
CA SER A 56 -19.94 -7.34 3.02
C SER A 56 -18.78 -6.36 2.89
N THR A 57 -19.02 -5.08 3.15
CA THR A 57 -17.93 -4.22 3.60
C THR A 57 -17.21 -5.06 4.63
N SER A 58 -16.04 -5.58 4.23
CA SER A 58 -15.19 -6.29 5.16
C SER A 58 -15.14 -5.37 6.38
N ASN A 59 -15.62 -5.84 7.53
CA ASN A 59 -15.17 -5.30 8.78
C ASN A 59 -13.66 -5.38 8.68
N ILE A 60 -13.03 -4.27 8.28
CA ILE A 60 -11.62 -4.09 8.45
C ILE A 60 -11.50 -4.25 9.95
N ALA A 61 -11.02 -5.38 10.40
CA ALA A 61 -10.51 -5.48 11.74
C ALA A 61 -9.38 -4.47 11.75
N ILE A 62 -9.68 -3.23 12.14
CA ILE A 62 -8.66 -2.24 12.46
C ILE A 62 -7.84 -2.98 13.49
N GLY A 63 -6.64 -3.37 13.10
CA GLY A 63 -5.76 -4.15 13.95
C GLY A 63 -5.61 -3.37 15.26
N ASN A 64 -5.57 -4.06 16.39
CA ASN A 64 -5.35 -3.43 17.69
C ASN A 64 -3.89 -2.96 17.87
N SER A 65 -3.21 -2.66 16.77
CA SER A 65 -1.84 -2.16 16.82
C SER A 65 -1.82 -0.70 17.27
N ASP A 66 -0.80 -0.34 18.02
CA ASP A 66 -0.59 1.02 18.49
C ASP A 66 -0.46 2.04 17.35
N VAL A 67 -0.04 1.60 16.16
CA VAL A 67 0.05 2.46 14.97
C VAL A 67 -1.30 2.63 14.25
N ASP A 68 -2.29 1.79 14.53
CA ASP A 68 -3.62 1.86 13.93
C ASP A 68 -4.53 2.87 14.65
N ILE A 69 -4.20 3.15 15.91
CA ILE A 69 -4.94 4.05 16.78
C ILE A 69 -4.13 5.34 17.00
N GLN A 70 -4.85 6.43 17.28
CA GLN A 70 -4.23 7.75 17.55
C GLN A 70 -3.29 8.21 16.43
N ILE A 71 -3.69 8.01 15.18
CA ILE A 71 -2.94 8.50 14.01
C ILE A 71 -2.84 10.02 14.10
N PRO A 72 -1.63 10.59 14.13
CA PRO A 72 -1.46 12.04 14.28
C PRO A 72 -2.08 12.80 13.12
N THR A 73 -2.73 13.94 13.43
CA THR A 73 -3.28 14.82 12.41
C THR A 73 -2.40 16.07 12.31
N SER A 74 -1.91 16.34 11.11
CA SER A 74 -1.13 17.52 10.78
C SER A 74 -2.02 18.64 10.21
N SER A 75 -1.68 19.88 10.48
CA SER A 75 -2.26 21.04 9.78
C SER A 75 -1.60 21.31 8.41
N LYS A 76 -0.52 20.60 8.08
CA LYS A 76 0.15 20.71 6.78
C LYS A 76 -0.76 20.24 5.66
N LYS A 77 -0.57 20.84 4.49
CA LYS A 77 -1.22 20.44 3.25
C LYS A 77 -0.18 20.18 2.19
N GLN A 78 -0.14 18.94 1.70
CA GLN A 78 0.73 18.53 0.60
C GLN A 78 -0.08 18.40 -0.70
N GLU A 79 -0.61 19.50 -1.19
CA GLU A 79 -1.53 19.57 -2.33
C GLU A 79 -0.94 18.98 -3.64
N ASN A 80 0.39 18.99 -3.79
CA ASN A 80 1.08 18.51 -4.99
C ASN A 80 1.74 17.13 -4.76
N THR A 81 1.43 16.44 -3.68
CA THR A 81 1.88 15.06 -3.44
C THR A 81 0.79 14.09 -3.85
N PHE A 82 1.14 13.11 -4.69
CA PHE A 82 0.24 12.10 -5.24
C PHE A 82 0.72 10.71 -4.82
N VAL A 83 -0.21 9.86 -4.41
CA VAL A 83 0.11 8.56 -3.82
C VAL A 83 -0.58 7.45 -4.57
N VAL A 84 0.18 6.41 -4.92
CA VAL A 84 -0.34 5.11 -5.33
C VAL A 84 -0.09 4.13 -4.20
N ILE A 85 -1.13 3.46 -3.75
CA ILE A 85 -1.06 2.40 -2.75
C ILE A 85 -1.63 1.13 -3.37
N ILE A 86 -0.83 0.08 -3.40
CA ILE A 86 -1.23 -1.24 -3.86
C ILE A 86 -1.07 -2.21 -2.69
N ALA A 87 -2.16 -2.86 -2.33
CA ALA A 87 -2.22 -3.83 -1.26
C ALA A 87 -2.78 -5.15 -1.82
N ASN A 88 -1.92 -6.11 -2.08
CA ASN A 88 -2.30 -7.41 -2.62
C ASN A 88 -2.27 -8.46 -1.52
N LYS A 89 -3.44 -8.87 -1.08
CA LYS A 89 -3.63 -9.92 -0.08
C LYS A 89 -3.96 -11.26 -0.73
N ASN A 90 -4.99 -11.28 -1.58
CA ASN A 90 -5.53 -12.50 -2.15
C ASN A 90 -5.02 -12.68 -3.58
N TYR A 91 -4.35 -13.77 -3.84
CA TYR A 91 -3.80 -14.11 -5.15
C TYR A 91 -4.55 -15.29 -5.75
N ASP A 92 -4.65 -15.32 -7.07
CA ASP A 92 -5.31 -16.44 -7.78
C ASP A 92 -4.43 -17.70 -7.77
N GLU A 93 -3.09 -17.54 -7.89
CA GLU A 93 -2.12 -18.62 -8.05
C GLU A 93 -0.94 -18.56 -7.04
N ALA A 94 -1.09 -17.81 -5.94
CA ALA A 94 -0.06 -17.72 -4.91
C ALA A 94 -0.70 -17.67 -3.50
N PRO A 95 0.05 -18.00 -2.44
CA PRO A 95 -0.44 -17.88 -1.06
C PRO A 95 -0.82 -16.44 -0.72
N ASN A 96 -1.78 -16.27 0.18
CA ASN A 96 -2.20 -14.96 0.65
C ASN A 96 -1.10 -14.24 1.44
N VAL A 97 -1.18 -12.90 1.44
CA VAL A 97 -0.36 -12.01 2.29
C VAL A 97 -1.27 -11.36 3.33
N ASP A 98 -1.34 -11.95 4.53
CA ASP A 98 -2.42 -11.70 5.49
C ASP A 98 -2.61 -10.23 5.85
N TYR A 99 -1.55 -9.47 6.05
CA TYR A 99 -1.64 -8.09 6.53
C TYR A 99 -1.53 -7.01 5.45
N ALA A 100 -1.45 -7.39 4.16
CA ALA A 100 -1.27 -6.41 3.09
C ALA A 100 -2.38 -5.36 3.04
N PHE A 101 -3.64 -5.75 3.28
CA PHE A 101 -4.75 -4.80 3.32
C PHE A 101 -4.63 -3.83 4.50
N ASN A 102 -4.34 -4.35 5.71
CA ASN A 102 -4.16 -3.51 6.89
C ASN A 102 -3.01 -2.51 6.66
N ASP A 103 -1.88 -2.98 6.15
CA ASP A 103 -0.75 -2.15 5.77
C ASP A 103 -1.16 -1.00 4.86
N GLY A 104 -1.87 -1.32 3.77
CA GLY A 104 -2.31 -0.33 2.79
C GLY A 104 -3.32 0.67 3.34
N TYR A 105 -4.31 0.21 4.10
CA TYR A 105 -5.33 1.06 4.72
C TYR A 105 -4.73 2.03 5.74
N ILE A 106 -3.91 1.51 6.65
CA ILE A 106 -3.32 2.35 7.69
C ILE A 106 -2.31 3.32 7.07
N PHE A 107 -1.50 2.90 6.10
CA PHE A 107 -0.62 3.81 5.38
C PHE A 107 -1.39 4.93 4.67
N LYS A 108 -2.55 4.63 4.05
CA LYS A 108 -3.44 5.64 3.47
C LYS A 108 -3.90 6.67 4.52
N GLU A 109 -4.31 6.20 5.71
CA GLU A 109 -4.73 7.10 6.80
C GLU A 109 -3.57 8.02 7.25
N TYR A 110 -2.34 7.52 7.33
CA TYR A 110 -1.16 8.36 7.59
C TYR A 110 -0.90 9.36 6.47
N CYS A 111 -1.09 8.97 5.21
CA CYS A 111 -0.97 9.91 4.10
C CYS A 111 -1.96 11.08 4.24
N ILE A 112 -3.21 10.78 4.58
CA ILE A 112 -4.26 11.80 4.72
C ILE A 112 -4.05 12.63 5.99
N LYS A 113 -3.98 11.98 7.14
CA LYS A 113 -4.01 12.65 8.46
C LYS A 113 -2.66 13.25 8.83
N THR A 114 -1.61 12.46 8.71
CA THR A 114 -0.28 12.83 9.22
C THR A 114 0.52 13.64 8.19
N LEU A 115 0.49 13.23 6.92
CA LEU A 115 1.21 13.94 5.86
C LEU A 115 0.38 15.06 5.22
N GLY A 116 -0.93 15.13 5.47
CA GLY A 116 -1.79 16.18 4.94
C GLY A 116 -2.01 16.10 3.42
N ILE A 117 -1.95 14.89 2.86
CA ILE A 117 -2.16 14.66 1.43
C ILE A 117 -3.66 14.58 1.17
N PRO A 118 -4.22 15.36 0.23
CA PRO A 118 -5.63 15.27 -0.12
C PRO A 118 -6.03 13.86 -0.54
N SER A 119 -7.16 13.36 -0.04
CA SER A 119 -7.66 12.02 -0.39
C SER A 119 -7.88 11.85 -1.91
N ALA A 120 -8.23 12.92 -2.62
CA ALA A 120 -8.34 12.95 -4.08
C ALA A 120 -7.02 12.66 -4.80
N ASN A 121 -5.87 12.90 -4.14
CA ASN A 121 -4.54 12.64 -4.66
C ASN A 121 -4.04 11.22 -4.37
N ILE A 122 -4.91 10.34 -3.83
CA ILE A 122 -4.53 8.97 -3.46
C ILE A 122 -5.28 7.97 -4.34
N ARG A 123 -4.52 7.11 -5.01
CA ARG A 123 -5.03 5.92 -5.72
C ARG A 123 -4.75 4.68 -4.89
N PHE A 124 -5.79 4.12 -4.30
CA PHE A 124 -5.71 2.88 -3.51
C PHE A 124 -6.29 1.72 -4.30
N LYS A 125 -5.54 0.62 -4.41
CA LYS A 125 -5.94 -0.60 -5.11
C LYS A 125 -5.69 -1.80 -4.22
N GLU A 126 -6.76 -2.49 -3.88
CA GLU A 126 -6.73 -3.81 -3.26
C GLU A 126 -6.66 -4.88 -4.35
N ASP A 127 -5.92 -5.93 -4.10
CA ASP A 127 -5.83 -7.09 -4.98
C ASP A 127 -5.65 -6.67 -6.46
N ALA A 128 -4.71 -5.78 -6.69
CA ALA A 128 -4.46 -5.17 -7.98
C ALA A 128 -4.01 -6.23 -9.00
N THR A 129 -4.72 -6.29 -10.13
CA THR A 129 -4.31 -7.04 -11.31
C THR A 129 -3.15 -6.34 -12.03
N PHE A 130 -2.53 -7.03 -13.01
CA PHE A 130 -1.51 -6.41 -13.87
C PHE A 130 -2.00 -5.09 -14.49
N ASN A 131 -3.24 -5.08 -14.99
CA ASN A 131 -3.82 -3.89 -15.58
C ASN A 131 -4.04 -2.77 -14.55
N ASN A 132 -4.46 -3.09 -13.34
CA ASN A 132 -4.63 -2.09 -12.27
C ASN A 132 -3.30 -1.43 -11.90
N ILE A 133 -2.21 -2.20 -11.82
CA ILE A 133 -0.86 -1.65 -11.55
C ILE A 133 -0.45 -0.72 -12.70
N ARG A 134 -0.65 -1.16 -13.95
CA ARG A 134 -0.34 -0.36 -15.14
C ARG A 134 -1.13 0.94 -15.20
N GLU A 135 -2.43 0.91 -14.90
CA GLU A 135 -3.26 2.12 -14.82
C GLU A 135 -2.77 3.09 -13.74
N ALA A 136 -2.41 2.57 -12.56
CA ALA A 136 -1.90 3.41 -11.48
C ALA A 136 -0.59 4.10 -11.85
N VAL A 137 0.31 3.40 -12.56
CA VAL A 137 1.56 3.99 -13.05
C VAL A 137 1.32 4.98 -14.18
N ASN A 138 0.37 4.71 -15.08
CA ASN A 138 -0.02 5.66 -16.12
C ASN A 138 -0.62 6.94 -15.52
N TRP A 139 -1.43 6.82 -14.49
CA TRP A 139 -1.94 7.99 -13.78
C TRP A 139 -0.83 8.88 -13.20
N ILE A 140 0.28 8.31 -12.72
CA ILE A 140 1.47 9.09 -12.31
C ILE A 140 1.99 9.91 -13.49
N ARG A 141 2.13 9.31 -14.68
CA ARG A 141 2.56 10.01 -15.89
C ARG A 141 1.61 11.11 -16.30
N ASP A 142 0.31 10.86 -16.22
CA ASP A 142 -0.73 11.83 -16.55
C ASP A 142 -0.65 13.07 -15.64
N ILE A 143 -0.49 12.86 -14.33
CA ILE A 143 -0.30 13.94 -13.35
C ILE A 143 0.99 14.71 -13.65
N ALA A 144 2.11 14.02 -13.88
CA ALA A 144 3.38 14.68 -14.16
C ALA A 144 3.37 15.51 -15.44
N ASN A 145 2.59 15.11 -16.45
CA ASN A 145 2.40 15.83 -17.70
C ASN A 145 1.37 16.95 -17.61
N ASN A 146 0.59 17.01 -16.54
CA ASN A 146 -0.39 18.05 -16.33
C ASN A 146 0.30 19.40 -16.05
N LYS A 147 -0.07 20.44 -16.79
CA LYS A 147 0.53 21.78 -16.67
C LYS A 147 0.45 22.38 -15.26
N LEU A 148 -0.57 22.00 -14.47
CA LEU A 148 -0.77 22.46 -13.10
C LEU A 148 0.27 21.89 -12.14
N TYR A 149 0.76 20.68 -12.40
CA TYR A 149 1.64 19.93 -11.48
C TYR A 149 3.06 19.77 -12.02
N LYS A 150 3.29 20.17 -13.26
CA LYS A 150 4.60 20.07 -13.89
C LYS A 150 5.66 20.77 -13.04
N ASN A 151 6.72 20.05 -12.71
CA ASN A 151 7.84 20.50 -11.86
C ASN A 151 7.51 20.69 -10.36
N THR A 152 6.28 20.46 -9.91
CA THR A 152 5.88 20.61 -8.50
C THR A 152 5.31 19.34 -7.90
N ALA A 153 4.89 18.38 -8.73
CA ALA A 153 4.39 17.10 -8.27
C ALA A 153 5.47 16.31 -7.51
N ARG A 154 5.04 15.61 -6.48
CA ARG A 154 5.80 14.60 -5.76
C ARG A 154 5.01 13.31 -5.79
N PHE A 155 5.68 12.16 -5.87
CA PHE A 155 5.01 10.87 -5.93
C PHE A 155 5.46 9.95 -4.79
N ILE A 156 4.49 9.26 -4.20
CA ILE A 156 4.74 8.14 -3.30
C ILE A 156 4.09 6.91 -3.91
N PHE A 157 4.87 5.85 -4.10
CA PHE A 157 4.37 4.55 -4.53
C PHE A 157 4.60 3.56 -3.40
N TYR A 158 3.53 3.04 -2.83
CA TYR A 158 3.56 2.04 -1.77
C TYR A 158 3.00 0.71 -2.30
N TYR A 159 3.70 -0.36 -1.99
CA TYR A 159 3.27 -1.71 -2.33
C TYR A 159 3.45 -2.64 -1.13
N SER A 160 2.39 -3.38 -0.75
CA SER A 160 2.46 -4.51 0.17
C SER A 160 1.91 -5.75 -0.54
N GLY A 161 2.73 -6.80 -0.65
CA GLY A 161 2.39 -8.01 -1.40
C GLY A 161 3.59 -8.88 -1.73
N HIS A 162 3.43 -9.78 -2.71
CA HIS A 162 4.51 -10.62 -3.19
C HIS A 162 5.40 -9.93 -4.20
N GLY A 163 6.71 -10.11 -4.03
CA GLY A 163 7.71 -9.85 -5.05
C GLY A 163 8.27 -11.17 -5.57
N VAL A 164 8.51 -11.25 -6.87
CA VAL A 164 9.01 -12.46 -7.52
C VAL A 164 10.24 -12.13 -8.37
N PRO A 165 11.37 -12.83 -8.16
CA PRO A 165 12.51 -12.71 -9.03
C PRO A 165 12.32 -13.53 -10.32
N ASN A 166 12.86 -13.03 -11.41
CA ASN A 166 13.12 -13.83 -12.59
C ASN A 166 14.61 -14.15 -12.61
N GLU A 167 14.98 -15.40 -12.35
CA GLU A 167 16.37 -15.84 -12.22
C GLU A 167 17.14 -15.74 -13.55
N LEU A 168 16.47 -15.95 -14.68
CA LEU A 168 17.10 -15.91 -15.99
C LEU A 168 17.53 -14.48 -16.35
N THR A 169 16.64 -13.52 -16.13
CA THR A 169 16.89 -12.11 -16.45
C THR A 169 17.45 -11.33 -15.26
N ARG A 170 17.49 -11.94 -14.07
CA ARG A 170 17.84 -11.31 -12.77
C ARG A 170 16.97 -10.10 -12.41
N SER A 171 15.79 -9.98 -13.04
CA SER A 171 14.86 -8.88 -12.83
C SER A 171 13.90 -9.20 -11.68
N MET A 172 13.44 -8.16 -11.02
CA MET A 172 12.44 -8.25 -9.95
C MET A 172 11.09 -7.75 -10.44
N TYR A 173 10.02 -8.40 -9.98
CA TYR A 173 8.65 -8.11 -10.37
C TYR A 173 7.75 -7.98 -9.14
N LEU A 174 6.82 -7.05 -9.16
CA LEU A 174 5.65 -7.08 -8.29
C LEU A 174 4.69 -8.13 -8.84
N LEU A 175 4.19 -9.02 -7.99
CA LEU A 175 3.20 -10.03 -8.39
C LEU A 175 1.81 -9.40 -8.35
N PRO A 176 1.11 -9.25 -9.49
CA PRO A 176 -0.28 -8.86 -9.50
C PRO A 176 -1.15 -9.98 -8.92
N LYS A 177 -2.39 -9.67 -8.54
CA LYS A 177 -3.36 -10.67 -8.07
C LYS A 177 -3.52 -11.83 -9.06
N ASP A 178 -3.63 -11.50 -10.34
CA ASP A 178 -3.78 -12.42 -11.48
C ASP A 178 -2.44 -12.91 -12.06
N GLY A 179 -1.33 -12.64 -11.36
CA GLY A 179 0.02 -13.00 -11.79
C GLY A 179 0.36 -14.45 -11.45
N VAL A 180 1.13 -15.09 -12.33
CA VAL A 180 1.64 -16.45 -12.17
C VAL A 180 3.13 -16.41 -11.93
N ALA A 181 3.58 -16.78 -10.73
CA ALA A 181 4.99 -16.69 -10.34
C ALA A 181 5.93 -17.49 -11.26
N ALA A 182 5.50 -18.68 -11.73
CA ALA A 182 6.27 -19.48 -12.68
C ALA A 182 6.40 -18.82 -14.06
N ASN A 183 5.53 -17.87 -14.40
CA ASN A 183 5.51 -17.13 -15.67
C ASN A 183 5.65 -15.61 -15.43
N ILE A 184 6.44 -15.24 -14.43
CA ILE A 184 6.51 -13.86 -13.92
C ILE A 184 6.94 -12.85 -15.00
N ALA A 185 7.77 -13.25 -15.96
CA ALA A 185 8.21 -12.37 -17.02
C ALA A 185 7.06 -11.82 -17.88
N ASN A 186 5.96 -12.58 -18.02
CA ASN A 186 4.80 -12.22 -18.83
C ASN A 186 3.61 -11.73 -18.00
N THR A 187 3.55 -12.06 -16.70
CA THR A 187 2.38 -11.83 -15.84
C THR A 187 2.68 -10.90 -14.69
N GLY A 188 3.95 -10.61 -14.41
CA GLY A 188 4.39 -9.72 -13.34
C GLY A 188 4.65 -8.30 -13.82
N TYR A 189 4.51 -7.33 -12.91
CA TYR A 189 4.88 -5.95 -13.18
C TYR A 189 6.35 -5.72 -12.83
N LYS A 190 7.17 -5.48 -13.86
CA LYS A 190 8.63 -5.34 -13.68
C LYS A 190 8.97 -4.06 -12.92
N ILE A 191 9.79 -4.16 -11.88
CA ILE A 191 10.14 -3.01 -11.02
C ILE A 191 10.92 -1.95 -11.78
N SER A 192 11.79 -2.34 -12.71
CA SER A 192 12.52 -1.37 -13.53
C SER A 192 11.58 -0.47 -14.35
N ASP A 193 10.43 -1.00 -14.80
CA ASP A 193 9.47 -0.23 -15.59
C ASP A 193 8.75 0.82 -14.72
N LEU A 194 8.53 0.52 -13.42
CA LEU A 194 8.09 1.51 -12.45
C LEU A 194 9.13 2.62 -12.26
N TYR A 195 10.41 2.23 -12.11
CA TYR A 195 11.48 3.22 -11.92
C TYR A 195 11.67 4.12 -13.15
N ASP A 196 11.58 3.53 -14.33
CA ASP A 196 11.65 4.27 -15.59
C ASP A 196 10.47 5.25 -15.72
N ALA A 197 9.25 4.80 -15.39
CA ALA A 197 8.08 5.67 -15.39
C ALA A 197 8.22 6.86 -14.42
N LEU A 198 8.75 6.63 -13.22
CA LEU A 198 8.98 7.68 -12.24
C LEU A 198 10.11 8.63 -12.68
N ALA A 199 11.19 8.10 -13.26
CA ALA A 199 12.31 8.89 -13.77
C ALA A 199 11.89 9.83 -14.93
N GLU A 200 10.96 9.38 -15.80
CA GLU A 200 10.40 10.19 -16.89
C GLU A 200 9.65 11.43 -16.37
N THR A 201 9.12 11.39 -15.15
CA THR A 201 8.39 12.52 -14.57
C THR A 201 9.26 13.68 -14.13
N ALA A 202 10.56 13.46 -13.93
CA ALA A 202 11.51 14.38 -13.30
C ALA A 202 11.12 14.86 -11.89
N ALA A 203 10.01 14.35 -11.35
CA ALA A 203 9.50 14.69 -10.02
C ALA A 203 10.24 13.93 -8.91
N GLU A 204 10.18 14.44 -7.69
CA GLU A 204 10.63 13.69 -6.52
C GLU A 204 9.71 12.48 -6.30
N SER A 205 10.31 11.31 -6.18
CA SER A 205 9.54 10.07 -6.01
C SER A 205 10.12 9.22 -4.88
N LEU A 206 9.21 8.72 -4.02
CA LEU A 206 9.52 7.75 -2.98
C LEU A 206 8.77 6.45 -3.28
N VAL A 207 9.50 5.35 -3.37
CA VAL A 207 8.94 4.01 -3.54
C VAL A 207 9.16 3.23 -2.26
N LEU A 208 8.10 2.67 -1.70
CA LEU A 208 8.10 1.88 -0.48
C LEU A 208 7.60 0.46 -0.82
N LEU A 209 8.46 -0.54 -0.69
CA LEU A 209 8.17 -1.91 -1.08
C LEU A 209 8.19 -2.84 0.14
N ASP A 210 7.02 -3.18 0.68
CA ASP A 210 6.88 -4.25 1.67
C ASP A 210 6.64 -5.59 0.95
N ALA A 211 7.69 -6.06 0.31
CA ALA A 211 7.69 -7.27 -0.49
C ALA A 211 9.01 -8.02 -0.38
N CYS A 212 8.95 -9.35 -0.55
CA CYS A 212 10.11 -10.23 -0.60
C CYS A 212 10.51 -10.43 -2.06
N PHE A 213 11.79 -10.31 -2.37
CA PHE A 213 12.30 -10.62 -3.71
C PHE A 213 13.27 -11.83 -3.70
N SER A 214 13.24 -12.62 -2.64
CA SER A 214 14.02 -13.85 -2.51
C SER A 214 13.40 -15.07 -3.22
N GLY A 215 12.21 -14.92 -3.81
CA GLY A 215 11.44 -16.03 -4.39
C GLY A 215 10.65 -16.85 -3.36
N PHE A 216 10.58 -16.37 -2.13
CA PHE A 216 9.80 -17.00 -1.04
C PHE A 216 8.67 -16.09 -0.60
N THR A 217 7.61 -16.69 -0.03
CA THR A 217 6.52 -15.95 0.62
C THR A 217 7.00 -15.37 1.95
N LYS A 218 6.23 -14.44 2.53
CA LYS A 218 6.43 -13.93 3.89
C LYS A 218 6.38 -15.05 4.95
N SER A 219 5.70 -16.15 4.67
CA SER A 219 5.68 -17.37 5.51
C SER A 219 6.86 -18.32 5.28
N GLY A 220 7.66 -18.10 4.24
CA GLY A 220 8.85 -18.89 3.91
C GLY A 220 8.63 -20.03 2.91
N SER A 221 7.44 -20.13 2.30
CA SER A 221 7.17 -21.08 1.21
C SER A 221 7.73 -20.56 -0.12
N ALA A 222 8.28 -21.46 -0.97
CA ALA A 222 8.78 -21.04 -2.28
C ALA A 222 7.64 -20.63 -3.23
N LEU A 223 7.77 -19.48 -3.87
CA LEU A 223 6.85 -18.99 -4.90
C LEU A 223 7.19 -19.53 -6.29
N ALA A 224 8.47 -19.81 -6.52
CA ALA A 224 8.99 -20.39 -7.74
C ALA A 224 10.12 -21.38 -7.42
N SER A 225 10.47 -22.24 -8.37
CA SER A 225 11.59 -23.19 -8.19
C SER A 225 12.92 -22.44 -8.25
N THR A 226 13.34 -21.88 -7.13
CA THR A 226 14.62 -21.18 -7.01
C THR A 226 15.77 -22.20 -6.88
N LYS A 227 16.65 -22.23 -7.86
CA LYS A 227 17.88 -23.05 -7.85
C LYS A 227 19.10 -22.19 -7.54
N GLY A 228 19.29 -21.85 -6.27
CA GLY A 228 20.51 -21.18 -5.81
C GLY A 228 20.39 -19.68 -5.56
N VAL A 229 21.42 -19.10 -4.92
CA VAL A 229 21.49 -17.68 -4.61
C VAL A 229 21.95 -16.93 -5.86
N VAL A 230 21.02 -16.33 -6.58
CA VAL A 230 21.33 -15.46 -7.74
C VAL A 230 21.35 -14.02 -7.24
N LYS A 231 22.42 -13.28 -7.52
CA LYS A 231 22.45 -11.84 -7.25
C LYS A 231 21.44 -11.14 -8.16
N LEU A 232 20.30 -10.79 -7.57
CA LEU A 232 19.21 -10.12 -8.25
C LEU A 232 19.52 -8.63 -8.44
N THR A 233 18.99 -8.05 -9.50
CA THR A 233 19.05 -6.62 -9.74
C THR A 233 17.64 -6.09 -9.89
N SER A 234 17.19 -5.30 -8.91
CA SER A 234 15.91 -4.56 -9.02
C SER A 234 15.93 -3.50 -10.12
N GLY A 235 17.04 -3.37 -10.83
CA GLY A 235 17.39 -2.16 -11.56
C GLY A 235 17.86 -1.07 -10.61
N THR A 236 18.62 -0.13 -11.11
CA THR A 236 18.97 1.07 -10.33
C THR A 236 17.91 2.12 -10.59
N PRO A 237 17.24 2.66 -9.56
CA PRO A 237 16.35 3.80 -9.75
C PRO A 237 17.13 4.94 -10.40
N ARG A 238 16.47 5.72 -11.24
CA ARG A 238 17.03 6.86 -11.95
C ARG A 238 16.31 8.14 -11.59
N GLY A 239 16.90 9.28 -11.93
CA GLY A 239 16.30 10.57 -11.66
C GLY A 239 16.09 10.82 -10.15
N ASN A 240 15.04 11.50 -9.80
CA ASN A 240 14.74 11.91 -8.43
C ASN A 240 14.06 10.82 -7.57
N THR A 241 14.28 9.55 -7.89
CA THR A 241 13.61 8.42 -7.23
C THR A 241 14.44 7.84 -6.08
N VAL A 242 13.80 7.66 -4.92
CA VAL A 242 14.34 6.94 -3.76
C VAL A 242 13.46 5.73 -3.50
N VAL A 243 14.06 4.58 -3.23
CA VAL A 243 13.37 3.30 -3.03
C VAL A 243 13.79 2.71 -1.68
N PHE A 244 12.82 2.45 -0.81
CA PHE A 244 13.00 1.66 0.40
C PHE A 244 12.37 0.29 0.18
N SER A 245 13.12 -0.77 0.37
CA SER A 245 12.64 -2.15 0.30
C SER A 245 12.69 -2.81 1.67
N ALA A 246 11.68 -3.58 2.00
CA ALA A 246 11.52 -4.22 3.30
C ALA A 246 12.63 -5.21 3.63
N SER A 247 13.27 -5.79 2.61
CA SER A 247 14.36 -6.74 2.80
C SER A 247 15.42 -6.58 1.72
N SER A 248 16.61 -7.09 1.99
CA SER A 248 17.65 -7.31 0.98
C SER A 248 17.22 -8.42 0.01
N SER A 249 17.88 -8.51 -1.15
CA SER A 249 17.51 -9.46 -2.22
C SER A 249 17.56 -10.94 -1.83
N ASN A 250 18.26 -11.27 -0.74
CA ASN A 250 18.45 -12.65 -0.27
C ASN A 250 17.65 -12.98 0.98
N GLU A 251 16.89 -12.03 1.50
CA GLU A 251 16.12 -12.16 2.72
C GLU A 251 14.62 -12.08 2.45
N VAL A 252 13.85 -12.58 3.41
CA VAL A 252 12.39 -12.52 3.37
C VAL A 252 11.92 -11.31 4.19
N ALA A 253 10.97 -10.55 3.67
CA ALA A 253 10.23 -9.58 4.48
C ALA A 253 9.20 -10.35 5.32
N HIS A 254 9.27 -10.18 6.64
CA HIS A 254 8.43 -10.94 7.58
C HIS A 254 7.20 -10.16 8.00
N GLN A 255 6.19 -10.91 8.44
CA GLN A 255 5.03 -10.40 9.15
C GLN A 255 5.39 -10.15 10.62
N TYR A 256 4.72 -9.17 11.22
CA TYR A 256 4.74 -8.91 12.64
C TYR A 256 3.36 -9.20 13.22
N ASP A 257 3.11 -10.48 13.51
CA ASP A 257 1.79 -11.00 13.86
C ASP A 257 1.15 -10.27 15.05
N GLU A 258 1.95 -9.97 16.10
CA GLU A 258 1.49 -9.23 17.28
C GLU A 258 0.97 -7.82 16.94
N LYS A 259 1.35 -7.29 15.78
CA LYS A 259 0.99 -5.95 15.31
C LYS A 259 0.08 -5.97 14.10
N SER A 260 -0.22 -7.13 13.52
CA SER A 260 -1.06 -7.31 12.34
C SER A 260 -0.59 -6.49 11.13
N HIS A 261 0.72 -6.38 10.96
CA HIS A 261 1.39 -5.65 9.87
C HIS A 261 2.56 -6.42 9.28
N GLY A 262 3.02 -6.01 8.10
CA GLY A 262 4.39 -6.27 7.69
C GLY A 262 5.37 -5.60 8.67
N LEU A 263 6.47 -6.27 8.99
CA LEU A 263 7.45 -5.74 9.96
C LEU A 263 8.04 -4.40 9.52
N PHE A 264 8.29 -4.25 8.23
CA PHE A 264 8.77 -2.98 7.63
C PHE A 264 7.70 -1.89 7.74
N THR A 265 6.47 -2.18 7.33
CA THR A 265 5.37 -1.22 7.36
C THR A 265 5.06 -0.78 8.79
N TYR A 266 5.04 -1.71 9.77
CA TYR A 266 4.83 -1.33 11.16
C TYR A 266 5.83 -0.26 11.64
N TYR A 267 7.13 -0.45 11.40
CA TYR A 267 8.14 0.52 11.84
C TYR A 267 8.15 1.80 11.02
N LEU A 268 7.75 1.74 9.75
CA LEU A 268 7.49 2.94 8.94
C LEU A 268 6.39 3.80 9.59
N LEU A 269 5.22 3.19 9.86
CA LEU A 269 4.08 3.85 10.50
C LEU A 269 4.42 4.34 11.91
N LYS A 270 5.12 3.52 12.69
CA LYS A 270 5.54 3.87 14.04
C LYS A 270 6.39 5.13 14.07
N LYS A 271 7.34 5.25 13.13
CA LYS A 271 8.18 6.45 13.06
C LYS A 271 7.39 7.67 12.59
N LEU A 272 6.47 7.51 11.64
CA LEU A 272 5.57 8.59 11.24
C LEU A 272 4.67 9.06 12.40
N GLN A 273 4.19 8.11 13.22
CA GLN A 273 3.42 8.42 14.43
C GLN A 273 4.23 9.25 15.42
N GLU A 274 5.43 8.81 15.76
CA GLU A 274 6.32 9.47 16.71
C GLU A 274 6.73 10.88 16.28
N THR A 275 6.96 11.09 15.00
CA THR A 275 7.44 12.37 14.46
C THR A 275 6.33 13.24 13.90
N GLN A 276 5.09 12.77 13.90
CA GLN A 276 3.96 13.43 13.26
C GLN A 276 4.22 13.79 11.79
N GLY A 277 4.98 12.91 11.09
CA GLY A 277 5.40 13.12 9.71
C GLY A 277 6.53 14.14 9.51
N GLU A 278 7.06 14.76 10.58
CA GLU A 278 8.18 15.72 10.52
C GLU A 278 9.52 14.98 10.56
N ILE A 279 9.93 14.46 9.41
CA ILE A 279 11.12 13.62 9.33
C ILE A 279 11.76 13.71 7.94
N THR A 280 13.08 13.54 7.90
CA THR A 280 13.80 13.33 6.64
C THR A 280 13.79 11.86 6.23
N LEU A 281 13.98 11.58 4.94
CA LEU A 281 14.06 10.19 4.44
C LEU A 281 15.24 9.44 5.05
N GLY A 282 16.36 10.13 5.30
CA GLY A 282 17.54 9.53 5.94
C GLY A 282 17.28 9.08 7.36
N GLU A 283 16.62 9.92 8.17
CA GLU A 283 16.24 9.59 9.54
C GLU A 283 15.21 8.46 9.57
N LEU A 284 14.21 8.54 8.69
CA LEU A 284 13.17 7.52 8.57
C LEU A 284 13.77 6.15 8.22
N PHE A 285 14.61 6.10 7.18
CA PHE A 285 15.24 4.85 6.77
C PHE A 285 16.13 4.27 7.85
N THR A 286 16.97 5.09 8.48
CA THR A 286 17.88 4.67 9.57
C THR A 286 17.12 4.05 10.73
N TYR A 287 15.98 4.67 11.11
CA TYR A 287 15.14 4.14 12.17
C TYR A 287 14.50 2.79 11.76
N VAL A 288 13.89 2.74 10.58
CA VAL A 288 13.21 1.54 10.09
C VAL A 288 14.20 0.39 9.97
N GLU A 289 15.35 0.59 9.34
CA GLU A 289 16.39 -0.42 9.20
C GLU A 289 16.80 -0.98 10.58
N LYS A 290 17.16 -0.11 11.51
CA LYS A 290 17.59 -0.50 12.87
C LYS A 290 16.53 -1.32 13.61
N GLN A 291 15.26 -0.90 13.56
CA GLN A 291 14.19 -1.56 14.29
C GLN A 291 13.80 -2.88 13.63
N VAL A 292 13.72 -2.92 12.31
CA VAL A 292 13.41 -4.15 11.56
C VAL A 292 14.49 -5.20 11.78
N VAL A 293 15.77 -4.86 11.64
CA VAL A 293 16.88 -5.80 11.91
C VAL A 293 16.80 -6.35 13.33
N ARG A 294 16.62 -5.46 14.32
CA ARG A 294 16.53 -5.89 15.71
C ARG A 294 15.36 -6.85 15.96
N THR A 295 14.15 -6.45 15.54
CA THR A 295 12.93 -7.22 15.83
C THR A 295 12.86 -8.50 15.01
N SER A 296 13.35 -8.50 13.79
CA SER A 296 13.43 -9.71 12.98
C SER A 296 14.27 -10.82 13.66
N LEU A 297 15.37 -10.45 14.29
CA LEU A 297 16.22 -11.40 15.02
C LEU A 297 15.67 -11.79 16.39
N THR A 298 15.08 -10.84 17.13
CA THR A 298 14.67 -11.09 18.53
C THR A 298 13.27 -11.68 18.67
N VAL A 299 12.34 -11.29 17.79
CA VAL A 299 10.93 -11.69 17.84
C VAL A 299 10.65 -12.74 16.75
N VAL A 300 10.93 -12.41 15.50
CA VAL A 300 10.66 -13.31 14.35
C VAL A 300 11.68 -14.45 14.26
N ARG A 301 12.88 -14.26 14.84
CA ARG A 301 14.01 -15.23 14.85
C ARG A 301 14.50 -15.59 13.45
N LYS A 302 14.37 -14.67 12.52
CA LYS A 302 14.87 -14.77 11.14
C LYS A 302 15.38 -13.40 10.71
N SER A 303 16.43 -13.35 9.89
CA SER A 303 16.98 -12.07 9.45
C SER A 303 16.06 -11.34 8.47
N GLN A 304 15.97 -10.03 8.63
CA GLN A 304 15.39 -9.11 7.66
C GLN A 304 16.11 -7.79 7.75
N THR A 305 16.74 -7.40 6.65
CA THR A 305 17.51 -6.16 6.55
C THR A 305 16.91 -5.28 5.46
N PRO A 306 16.20 -4.21 5.80
CA PRO A 306 15.74 -3.23 4.83
C PRO A 306 16.89 -2.68 3.99
N SER A 307 16.61 -2.31 2.76
CA SER A 307 17.59 -1.73 1.85
C SER A 307 17.08 -0.45 1.21
N VAL A 308 18.01 0.42 0.81
CA VAL A 308 17.73 1.65 0.10
C VAL A 308 18.48 1.71 -1.21
N ALA A 309 17.81 2.19 -2.25
CA ALA A 309 18.41 2.54 -3.53
C ALA A 309 17.94 3.93 -3.95
N ALA A 310 18.79 4.73 -4.56
CA ALA A 310 18.43 6.07 -4.99
C ALA A 310 19.04 6.37 -6.37
N GLY A 311 18.29 7.11 -7.18
CA GLY A 311 18.74 7.63 -8.48
C GLY A 311 19.52 8.93 -8.37
N ILE A 312 19.68 9.46 -7.16
CA ILE A 312 20.41 10.69 -6.84
C ILE A 312 21.53 10.41 -5.85
N ASP A 313 22.34 11.42 -5.61
CA ASP A 313 23.44 11.37 -4.65
C ASP A 313 22.99 10.86 -3.26
N ALA A 314 23.89 10.09 -2.62
CA ALA A 314 23.60 9.42 -1.34
C ALA A 314 23.31 10.39 -0.20
N GLN A 315 23.88 11.58 -0.19
CA GLN A 315 23.60 12.58 0.83
C GLN A 315 22.32 13.35 0.51
N ALA A 316 22.10 13.67 -0.76
CA ALA A 316 20.95 14.48 -1.20
C ALA A 316 19.60 13.86 -0.88
N TRP A 317 19.43 12.54 -1.01
CA TRP A 317 18.16 11.90 -0.67
C TRP A 317 17.90 11.87 0.83
N LYS A 318 18.94 11.81 1.67
CA LYS A 318 18.77 11.75 3.12
C LYS A 318 18.18 13.02 3.71
N GLU A 319 18.48 14.16 3.11
CA GLU A 319 17.99 15.48 3.55
C GLU A 319 16.55 15.77 3.07
N ARG A 320 15.99 14.96 2.16
CA ARG A 320 14.61 15.14 1.71
C ARG A 320 13.63 14.90 2.82
N LYS A 321 12.65 15.78 2.95
CA LYS A 321 11.51 15.60 3.85
C LYS A 321 10.42 14.77 3.19
N LEU A 322 9.76 13.99 4.03
CA LEU A 322 8.59 13.23 3.63
C LEU A 322 7.37 14.15 3.42
#